data_06f27e2eee6ac5836ef3f6cdbd77ec06
#
_entry.id   06f27e2eee6ac5836ef3f6cdbd77ec06
#
_cell.length_a   1.000
_cell.length_b   1.000
_cell.length_c   1.000
_cell.angle_alpha   90.00
_cell.angle_beta   90.00
_cell.angle_gamma   90.00
#
_symmetry.space_group_name_H-M   'P 1'
#
loop_
_entity.id
_entity.type
_entity.pdbx_description
1 polymer ?
#
loop_
_entity_poly.entity_id
_entity_poly.type
_entity_poly.pdbx_seq_one_letter_code
_entity_poly.pdbx_strand_id
1 'polypeptide(L)'
;MPEIVVGVDGSPQSRAALDWALAQAGLRRVPLTVLTVIPAAVEASGVTGQLSPLDESFSEPGRSAVELATQEIVDKAVADRAGQPEVTVTVRAVAGRPADELVQASEDAELLVVAAHGAGGFRRLVMGSVSTQVAHPALCPVVIIPAGRGH
;
A
#
# COMPACT_ATOMS: atom_id res chain seq x y z
N MET A 1 -2.78 14.01 -13.84
CA MET A 1 -1.52 14.47 -13.28
C MET A 1 -0.70 13.30 -12.80
N PRO A 2 0.55 13.27 -13.12
CA PRO A 2 1.39 12.19 -12.59
C PRO A 2 1.41 12.21 -11.07
N GLU A 3 1.45 11.05 -10.50
CA GLU A 3 1.53 10.91 -9.06
C GLU A 3 2.34 9.68 -8.75
N ILE A 4 2.77 9.58 -7.51
CA ILE A 4 3.39 8.35 -7.02
C ILE A 4 2.34 7.62 -6.21
N VAL A 5 2.26 6.30 -6.42
CA VAL A 5 1.36 5.45 -5.66
C VAL A 5 2.22 4.51 -4.82
N VAL A 6 1.89 4.38 -3.55
CA VAL A 6 2.56 3.41 -2.68
C VAL A 6 1.51 2.53 -2.04
N GLY A 7 1.76 1.23 -2.08
CA GLY A 7 0.89 0.26 -1.43
C GLY A 7 1.35 0.01 0.00
N VAL A 8 0.42 0.09 0.94
CA VAL A 8 0.75 -0.16 2.34
C VAL A 8 -0.24 -1.16 2.92
N ASP A 9 0.22 -1.95 3.86
CA ASP A 9 -0.62 -2.95 4.52
C ASP A 9 -0.45 -2.92 6.04
N GLY A 10 0.13 -1.84 6.55
CA GLY A 10 0.32 -1.70 7.98
C GLY A 10 1.56 -2.36 8.53
N SER A 11 2.30 -3.09 7.70
CA SER A 11 3.50 -3.76 8.17
C SER A 11 4.67 -2.77 8.26
N PRO A 12 5.69 -3.12 9.06
CA PRO A 12 6.89 -2.28 9.09
C PRO A 12 7.57 -2.18 7.74
N GLN A 13 7.47 -3.22 6.94
CA GLN A 13 8.05 -3.20 5.61
C GLN A 13 7.35 -2.17 4.73
N SER A 14 6.04 -2.10 4.82
CA SER A 14 5.33 -1.12 4.01
C SER A 14 5.54 0.30 4.53
N ARG A 15 5.86 0.45 5.82
CA ARG A 15 6.22 1.77 6.34
C ARG A 15 7.52 2.26 5.68
N ALA A 16 8.47 1.35 5.47
CA ALA A 16 9.70 1.73 4.78
C ALA A 16 9.40 2.15 3.34
N ALA A 17 8.48 1.45 2.69
CA ALA A 17 8.08 1.84 1.34
C ALA A 17 7.41 3.21 1.35
N LEU A 18 6.58 3.47 2.34
CA LEU A 18 5.92 4.77 2.47
C LEU A 18 6.94 5.89 2.67
N ASP A 19 7.93 5.66 3.53
CA ASP A 19 8.95 6.67 3.77
C ASP A 19 9.71 6.99 2.50
N TRP A 20 10.08 5.96 1.75
CA TRP A 20 10.78 6.16 0.50
C TRP A 20 9.92 6.94 -0.49
N ALA A 21 8.65 6.57 -0.58
CA ALA A 21 7.74 7.23 -1.52
C ALA A 21 7.53 8.69 -1.16
N LEU A 22 7.43 9.00 0.13
CA LEU A 22 7.30 10.38 0.57
C LEU A 22 8.50 11.21 0.15
N ALA A 23 9.70 10.65 0.32
CA ALA A 23 10.91 11.36 -0.07
C ALA A 23 10.93 11.61 -1.56
N GLN A 24 10.54 10.61 -2.35
CA GLN A 24 10.53 10.78 -3.81
C GLN A 24 9.49 11.79 -4.25
N ALA A 25 8.31 11.73 -3.64
CA ALA A 25 7.26 12.68 -4.01
C ALA A 25 7.70 14.11 -3.71
N GLY A 26 8.38 14.30 -2.59
CA GLY A 26 8.89 15.62 -2.27
C GLY A 26 9.94 16.09 -3.25
N LEU A 27 10.86 15.21 -3.62
CA LEU A 27 11.90 15.56 -4.58
C LEU A 27 11.34 15.88 -5.94
N ARG A 28 10.34 15.12 -6.37
CA ARG A 28 9.77 15.29 -7.70
C ARG A 28 8.64 16.30 -7.73
N ARG A 29 8.20 16.74 -6.56
CA ARG A 29 7.11 17.69 -6.44
C ARG A 29 5.83 17.16 -7.08
N VAL A 30 5.52 15.93 -6.78
CA VAL A 30 4.28 15.30 -7.25
C VAL A 30 3.50 14.80 -6.04
N PRO A 31 2.18 14.65 -6.18
CA PRO A 31 1.39 14.12 -5.09
C PRO A 31 1.64 12.64 -4.87
N LEU A 32 1.29 12.18 -3.69
CA LEU A 32 1.43 10.79 -3.32
C LEU A 32 0.06 10.23 -2.95
N THR A 33 -0.28 9.10 -3.53
CA THR A 33 -1.47 8.36 -3.12
C THR A 33 -1.02 7.13 -2.36
N VAL A 34 -1.52 7.00 -1.15
CA VAL A 34 -1.26 5.83 -0.31
C VAL A 34 -2.46 4.92 -0.46
N LEU A 35 -2.22 3.75 -1.02
CA LEU A 35 -3.29 2.80 -1.31
C LEU A 35 -3.18 1.62 -0.38
N THR A 36 -4.28 1.33 0.31
CA THR A 36 -4.36 0.13 1.11
C THR A 36 -5.51 -0.70 0.57
N VAL A 37 -5.30 -1.99 0.42
CA VAL A 37 -6.28 -2.86 -0.19
C VAL A 37 -6.76 -3.84 0.86
N ILE A 38 -8.06 -3.91 1.01
CA ILE A 38 -8.70 -4.86 1.91
C ILE A 38 -8.94 -6.12 1.09
N PRO A 39 -8.22 -7.21 1.39
CA PRO A 39 -8.30 -8.38 0.52
C PRO A 39 -9.70 -8.98 0.50
N ALA A 40 -10.20 -9.18 -0.70
CA ALA A 40 -11.45 -9.90 -0.86
C ALA A 40 -11.23 -11.41 -0.85
N ALA A 41 -9.99 -11.83 -0.95
CA ALA A 41 -9.67 -13.23 -1.07
C ALA A 41 -10.09 -14.04 0.15
N VAL A 42 -10.25 -13.39 1.29
CA VAL A 42 -10.67 -14.07 2.48
C VAL A 42 -12.04 -14.69 2.27
N GLU A 43 -12.89 -14.01 1.53
CA GLU A 43 -14.20 -14.56 1.21
C GLU A 43 -14.07 -15.82 0.38
N ALA A 44 -13.14 -15.80 -0.53
CA ALA A 44 -12.97 -16.93 -1.44
C ALA A 44 -12.35 -18.12 -0.77
N SER A 45 -11.90 -17.98 0.44
CA SER A 45 -11.27 -19.09 1.14
C SER A 45 -12.24 -20.19 1.50
N GLY A 46 -13.52 -19.97 1.32
CA GLY A 46 -14.50 -20.99 1.60
C GLY A 46 -14.98 -21.01 3.02
N VAL A 47 -14.67 -20.01 3.76
CA VAL A 47 -15.12 -19.92 5.15
C VAL A 47 -16.50 -19.32 5.13
N THR A 48 -17.43 -20.10 4.60
CA THR A 48 -18.73 -19.53 4.26
C THR A 48 -19.55 -19.16 5.46
N GLY A 49 -19.48 -19.96 6.49
CA GLY A 49 -20.27 -19.65 7.67
C GLY A 49 -19.74 -18.48 8.46
N GLN A 50 -18.61 -17.96 8.07
CA GLN A 50 -17.95 -16.92 8.83
C GLN A 50 -17.86 -15.61 8.08
N LEU A 51 -18.71 -15.44 7.09
CA LEU A 51 -18.59 -14.27 6.24
C LEU A 51 -18.99 -12.99 6.93
N SER A 52 -19.84 -13.06 7.96
CA SER A 52 -20.31 -11.84 8.59
C SER A 52 -19.18 -10.93 9.07
N PRO A 53 -18.16 -11.45 9.75
CA PRO A 53 -17.07 -10.57 10.11
C PRO A 53 -16.36 -9.99 8.91
N LEU A 54 -16.26 -10.78 7.85
CA LEU A 54 -15.61 -10.30 6.63
C LEU A 54 -16.45 -9.23 5.96
N ASP A 55 -17.76 -9.43 5.98
CA ASP A 55 -18.64 -8.42 5.41
C ASP A 55 -18.45 -7.09 6.08
N GLU A 56 -18.24 -7.11 7.38
CA GLU A 56 -18.01 -5.87 8.10
C GLU A 56 -16.75 -5.18 7.64
N SER A 57 -15.72 -5.97 7.31
CA SER A 57 -14.49 -5.39 6.83
C SER A 57 -14.67 -4.67 5.51
N PHE A 58 -15.59 -5.17 4.70
CA PHE A 58 -15.82 -4.57 3.39
C PHE A 58 -16.92 -3.53 3.41
N SER A 59 -17.61 -3.40 4.52
CA SER A 59 -18.64 -2.38 4.63
C SER A 59 -18.00 -1.01 4.73
N GLU A 60 -18.82 0.02 4.55
CA GLU A 60 -18.32 1.38 4.69
C GLU A 60 -17.67 1.64 6.05
N PRO A 61 -18.26 1.22 7.16
CA PRO A 61 -17.59 1.44 8.43
C PRO A 61 -16.25 0.73 8.51
N GLY A 62 -16.15 -0.48 7.97
CA GLY A 62 -14.88 -1.18 7.97
C GLY A 62 -13.83 -0.50 7.11
N ARG A 63 -14.25 -0.02 5.95
CA ARG A 63 -13.34 0.72 5.08
C ARG A 63 -12.87 2.00 5.75
N SER A 64 -13.78 2.71 6.42
CA SER A 64 -13.42 3.94 7.09
C SER A 64 -12.42 3.67 8.20
N ALA A 65 -12.58 2.57 8.93
CA ALA A 65 -11.64 2.23 9.99
C ALA A 65 -10.25 1.98 9.41
N VAL A 66 -10.17 1.29 8.29
CA VAL A 66 -8.89 1.03 7.64
C VAL A 66 -8.27 2.33 7.14
N GLU A 67 -9.09 3.21 6.56
CA GLU A 67 -8.57 4.49 6.11
C GLU A 67 -8.03 5.31 7.27
N LEU A 68 -8.74 5.32 8.39
CA LEU A 68 -8.28 6.07 9.55
C LEU A 68 -6.98 5.51 10.09
N ALA A 69 -6.87 4.19 10.18
CA ALA A 69 -5.64 3.58 10.65
C ALA A 69 -4.48 3.90 9.71
N THR A 70 -4.73 3.85 8.42
CA THR A 70 -3.70 4.18 7.43
C THR A 70 -3.33 5.64 7.51
N GLN A 71 -4.32 6.51 7.71
CA GLN A 71 -4.05 7.93 7.83
C GLN A 71 -3.16 8.21 9.04
N GLU A 72 -3.34 7.48 10.13
CA GLU A 72 -2.49 7.66 11.30
C GLU A 72 -1.04 7.29 10.98
N ILE A 73 -0.86 6.23 10.22
CA ILE A 73 0.49 5.84 9.80
C ILE A 73 1.10 6.92 8.93
N VAL A 74 0.32 7.46 8.02
CA VAL A 74 0.80 8.51 7.14
C VAL A 74 1.14 9.77 7.93
N ASP A 75 0.26 10.14 8.85
CA ASP A 75 0.49 11.35 9.65
C ASP A 75 1.79 11.25 10.43
N LYS A 76 2.06 10.07 10.97
CA LYS A 76 3.29 9.87 11.72
C LYS A 76 4.50 9.93 10.79
N ALA A 77 4.38 9.32 9.62
CA ALA A 77 5.48 9.34 8.66
C ALA A 77 5.77 10.76 8.20
N VAL A 78 4.72 11.54 7.97
CA VAL A 78 4.91 12.93 7.56
C VAL A 78 5.55 13.73 8.68
N ALA A 79 5.10 13.52 9.92
CA ALA A 79 5.67 14.24 11.05
C ALA A 79 7.15 13.90 11.21
N ASP A 80 7.54 12.67 10.95
CA ASP A 80 8.92 12.26 11.10
C ASP A 80 9.85 12.90 10.09
N ARG A 81 9.29 13.50 9.04
CA ARG A 81 10.12 14.15 8.03
C ARG A 81 9.99 15.66 8.07
N ALA A 82 9.76 16.20 9.25
CA ALA A 82 9.68 17.65 9.42
C ALA A 82 10.92 18.32 8.83
N GLY A 83 10.72 19.44 8.15
CA GLY A 83 11.81 20.15 7.50
C GLY A 83 12.05 19.71 6.06
N GLN A 84 11.37 18.67 5.61
CA GLN A 84 11.47 18.22 4.23
C GLN A 84 10.37 18.90 3.40
N PRO A 85 10.49 18.86 2.08
CA PRO A 85 9.45 19.45 1.23
C PRO A 85 8.09 18.80 1.51
N GLU A 86 7.08 19.65 1.50
CA GLU A 86 5.72 19.17 1.71
C GLU A 86 5.25 18.30 0.56
N VAL A 87 4.43 17.31 0.90
CA VAL A 87 3.86 16.41 -0.09
C VAL A 87 2.36 16.37 0.14
N THR A 88 1.61 16.49 -0.94
CA THR A 88 0.16 16.30 -0.86
C THR A 88 -0.11 14.80 -0.86
N VAL A 89 -0.70 14.31 0.21
CA VAL A 89 -0.93 12.88 0.38
C VAL A 89 -2.41 12.59 0.41
N THR A 90 -2.84 11.62 -0.36
CA THR A 90 -4.20 11.12 -0.33
C THR A 90 -4.17 9.66 0.10
N VAL A 91 -5.04 9.30 1.03
CA VAL A 91 -5.15 7.92 1.49
C VAL A 91 -6.41 7.32 0.89
N ARG A 92 -6.28 6.15 0.30
CA ARG A 92 -7.40 5.43 -0.28
C ARG A 92 -7.41 4.00 0.23
N ALA A 93 -8.58 3.53 0.64
CA ALA A 93 -8.78 2.13 0.99
C ALA A 93 -9.76 1.54 0.01
N VAL A 94 -9.40 0.44 -0.60
CA VAL A 94 -10.27 -0.23 -1.57
C VAL A 94 -10.32 -1.70 -1.24
N ALA A 95 -11.43 -2.33 -1.59
CA ALA A 95 -11.56 -3.77 -1.42
C ALA A 95 -11.21 -4.44 -2.73
N GLY A 96 -10.51 -5.57 -2.66
CA GLY A 96 -10.15 -6.27 -3.86
C GLY A 96 -8.90 -7.11 -3.66
N ARG A 97 -8.25 -7.40 -4.74
CA ARG A 97 -6.99 -8.14 -4.72
C ARG A 97 -5.86 -7.12 -4.77
N PRO A 98 -4.94 -7.17 -3.80
CA PRO A 98 -3.91 -6.14 -3.73
C PRO A 98 -3.14 -5.94 -5.04
N ALA A 99 -2.71 -7.01 -5.67
CA ALA A 99 -1.94 -6.87 -6.90
C ALA A 99 -2.75 -6.20 -7.99
N ASP A 100 -4.01 -6.61 -8.14
CA ASP A 100 -4.86 -6.06 -9.20
C ASP A 100 -5.11 -4.58 -8.99
N GLU A 101 -5.39 -4.19 -7.75
CA GLU A 101 -5.68 -2.80 -7.47
C GLU A 101 -4.45 -1.92 -7.66
N LEU A 102 -3.28 -2.45 -7.33
CA LEU A 102 -2.05 -1.70 -7.51
C LEU A 102 -1.72 -1.55 -8.99
N VAL A 103 -1.91 -2.62 -9.77
CA VAL A 103 -1.68 -2.53 -11.21
C VAL A 103 -2.62 -1.50 -11.82
N GLN A 104 -3.88 -1.53 -11.41
CA GLN A 104 -4.82 -0.56 -11.93
C GLN A 104 -4.41 0.87 -11.58
N ALA A 105 -3.95 1.08 -10.36
CA ALA A 105 -3.50 2.39 -9.96
C ALA A 105 -2.27 2.84 -10.75
N SER A 106 -1.47 1.90 -11.24
CA SER A 106 -0.27 2.27 -11.98
C SER A 106 -0.59 2.92 -13.33
N GLU A 107 -1.82 2.80 -13.81
CA GLU A 107 -2.17 3.38 -15.10
C GLU A 107 -1.97 4.89 -15.13
N ASP A 108 -2.24 5.55 -14.02
CA ASP A 108 -2.14 6.99 -13.97
C ASP A 108 -0.97 7.47 -13.13
N ALA A 109 -0.12 6.56 -12.70
CA ALA A 109 0.99 6.91 -11.83
C ALA A 109 2.27 7.02 -12.63
N GLU A 110 3.18 7.84 -12.14
CA GLU A 110 4.51 7.86 -12.74
C GLU A 110 5.44 6.87 -12.03
N LEU A 111 5.02 6.35 -10.89
CA LEU A 111 5.85 5.43 -10.11
C LEU A 111 4.96 4.69 -9.15
N LEU A 112 5.16 3.38 -9.06
CA LEU A 112 4.46 2.54 -8.09
C LEU A 112 5.49 1.99 -7.13
N VAL A 113 5.25 2.14 -5.83
CA VAL A 113 6.19 1.71 -4.80
C VAL A 113 5.52 0.65 -3.95
N VAL A 114 6.19 -0.46 -3.76
CA VAL A 114 5.69 -1.54 -2.90
C VAL A 114 6.84 -2.10 -2.08
N ALA A 115 6.52 -2.69 -0.95
CA ALA A 115 7.52 -3.41 -0.18
C ALA A 115 7.75 -4.79 -0.78
N ALA A 116 8.96 -5.28 -0.63
CA ALA A 116 9.26 -6.62 -1.13
C ALA A 116 8.44 -7.67 -0.42
N HIS A 117 8.16 -7.45 0.86
CA HIS A 117 7.38 -8.37 1.67
C HIS A 117 6.33 -7.57 2.41
N GLY A 118 5.17 -8.18 2.62
CA GLY A 118 4.12 -7.53 3.36
C GLY A 118 3.88 -8.18 4.70
N ALA A 119 2.74 -7.83 5.26
CA ALA A 119 2.30 -8.44 6.50
C ALA A 119 1.93 -9.90 6.23
N GLY A 120 1.58 -10.61 7.26
CA GLY A 120 1.04 -11.94 7.08
C GLY A 120 2.05 -13.06 7.09
N GLY A 121 3.29 -12.76 7.36
CA GLY A 121 4.24 -13.83 7.56
C GLY A 121 4.74 -14.49 6.30
N PHE A 122 4.59 -13.86 5.18
CA PHE A 122 5.07 -14.43 3.93
C PHE A 122 6.49 -13.99 3.59
N ARG A 123 7.20 -13.53 4.58
CA ARG A 123 8.54 -13.04 4.33
C ARG A 123 9.50 -14.11 3.85
N ARG A 124 9.11 -15.36 3.93
CA ARG A 124 9.93 -16.40 3.37
C ARG A 124 9.96 -16.36 1.87
N LEU A 125 8.90 -15.86 1.28
CA LEU A 125 8.84 -15.75 -0.17
C LEU A 125 9.75 -14.62 -0.59
N VAL A 126 10.49 -14.86 -1.63
CA VAL A 126 11.54 -13.96 -2.04
C VAL A 126 11.05 -12.56 -2.28
N MET A 127 9.94 -12.41 -2.93
CA MET A 127 9.45 -11.10 -3.29
C MET A 127 8.10 -10.81 -2.71
N GLY A 128 7.55 -11.75 -1.96
CA GLY A 128 6.18 -11.61 -1.59
C GLY A 128 5.27 -11.76 -2.80
N SER A 129 4.03 -12.12 -2.55
CA SER A 129 3.14 -12.38 -3.66
C SER A 129 2.73 -11.10 -4.36
N VAL A 130 2.52 -10.01 -3.62
CA VAL A 130 2.03 -8.80 -4.23
C VAL A 130 3.11 -8.17 -5.10
N SER A 131 4.32 -8.01 -4.58
CA SER A 131 5.36 -7.34 -5.35
C SER A 131 5.69 -8.13 -6.61
N THR A 132 5.67 -9.46 -6.53
CA THR A 132 5.92 -10.27 -7.71
C THR A 132 4.82 -10.09 -8.73
N GLN A 133 3.57 -10.04 -8.29
CA GLN A 133 2.45 -9.96 -9.21
C GLN A 133 2.28 -8.59 -9.84
N VAL A 134 2.78 -7.53 -9.20
CA VAL A 134 2.66 -6.21 -9.80
C VAL A 134 3.85 -5.86 -10.68
N ALA A 135 5.01 -6.44 -10.44
CA ALA A 135 6.23 -6.00 -11.11
C ALA A 135 6.15 -6.19 -12.62
N HIS A 136 5.48 -7.23 -13.08
CA HIS A 136 5.42 -7.54 -14.49
C HIS A 136 4.30 -6.79 -15.22
N PRO A 137 3.06 -6.80 -14.72
CA PRO A 137 1.96 -6.17 -15.46
C PRO A 137 1.79 -4.68 -15.19
N ALA A 138 2.55 -4.09 -14.28
CA ALA A 138 2.38 -2.68 -13.98
C ALA A 138 2.62 -1.83 -15.22
N LEU A 139 1.89 -0.73 -15.30
CA LEU A 139 1.94 0.17 -16.45
C LEU A 139 2.83 1.38 -16.21
N CYS A 140 3.59 1.37 -15.13
CA CYS A 140 4.59 2.39 -14.85
C CYS A 140 5.76 1.70 -14.17
N PRO A 141 6.89 2.39 -14.00
CA PRO A 141 7.99 1.81 -13.25
C PRO A 141 7.59 1.45 -11.83
N VAL A 142 8.11 0.34 -11.36
CA VAL A 142 7.80 -0.17 -10.03
C VAL A 142 9.08 -0.19 -9.22
N VAL A 143 9.01 0.38 -8.03
CA VAL A 143 10.12 0.32 -7.08
C VAL A 143 9.73 -0.64 -5.98
N ILE A 144 10.59 -1.60 -5.73
CA ILE A 144 10.36 -2.61 -4.71
C ILE A 144 11.37 -2.36 -3.60
N ILE A 145 10.85 -2.03 -2.42
CA ILE A 145 11.70 -1.70 -1.29
C ILE A 145 11.99 -2.98 -0.51
N PRO A 146 13.23 -3.37 -0.43
CA PRO A 146 13.57 -4.62 0.26
C PRO A 146 13.34 -4.50 1.75
N ALA A 147 13.20 -5.65 2.39
CA ALA A 147 13.06 -5.70 3.82
C ALA A 147 14.31 -5.13 4.46
N GLY A 148 14.16 -4.56 5.63
CA GLY A 148 15.30 -4.03 6.35
C GLY A 148 16.35 -5.10 6.56
N ARG A 149 17.59 -4.65 6.66
CA ARG A 149 18.73 -5.55 6.72
C ARG A 149 19.04 -5.95 8.15
N GLY A 150 18.05 -6.33 8.86
CA GLY A 150 18.33 -6.83 10.19
C GLY A 150 18.65 -5.75 11.18
N HIS A 151 18.15 -4.68 10.93
CA HIS A 151 18.43 -3.62 11.84
C HIS A 151 17.23 -2.99 12.32
#